data_e95825d65378bd94ae492e17c81a780b
#
_entry.id   e95825d65378bd94ae492e17c81a780b
#
_cell.length_a   1.000
_cell.length_b   1.000
_cell.length_c   1.000
_cell.angle_alpha   90.00
_cell.angle_beta   90.00
_cell.angle_gamma   90.00
#
_symmetry.space_group_name_H-M   'P 1'
#
loop_
_entity.id
_entity.type
_entity.pdbx_description
1 polymer ?
#
loop_
_entity_poly.entity_id
_entity_poly.type
_entity_poly.pdbx_seq_one_letter_code
_entity_poly.pdbx_strand_id
1 'polypeptide(L)'
;MSSDATFRWGGLAAGAFAGALALTSCADFSRGEPSPATDAGGRPDGGDAAAPDGAALSFAVDVYPLLVPSCQSCHATGEEAGDTQLLFTGSAPDDYPTVVTFVDTSAPAGSRLLSKLSGNGHQGGAVYAAGSPEYQKILNWIEQGALP
;
A
#
# COMPACT_ATOMS: atom_id res chain seq x y z
N MET A 1 -10.71 50.17 -2.22
CA MET A 1 -11.51 49.83 -1.04
C MET A 1 -10.81 48.65 -0.38
N SER A 2 -10.03 48.97 0.63
CA SER A 2 -9.23 48.07 1.42
C SER A 2 -10.11 47.39 2.47
N SER A 3 -9.94 46.08 2.66
CA SER A 3 -10.51 45.37 3.82
C SER A 3 -9.43 44.48 4.41
N ASP A 4 -8.76 45.06 5.41
CA ASP A 4 -7.87 44.32 6.32
C ASP A 4 -8.69 43.41 7.23
N ALA A 5 -8.42 42.11 7.18
CA ALA A 5 -8.91 41.15 8.15
C ALA A 5 -7.74 40.67 9.03
N THR A 6 -7.60 41.34 10.16
CA THR A 6 -6.69 40.94 11.24
C THR A 6 -7.16 39.65 11.91
N PHE A 7 -6.40 38.59 11.72
CA PHE A 7 -6.63 37.31 12.40
C PHE A 7 -5.87 37.32 13.74
N ARG A 8 -6.63 37.40 14.84
CA ARG A 8 -6.12 37.33 16.23
C ARG A 8 -5.78 35.89 16.60
N TRP A 9 -4.53 35.69 16.94
CA TRP A 9 -4.07 34.49 17.66
C TRP A 9 -4.42 34.64 19.13
N GLY A 10 -5.12 33.65 19.67
CA GLY A 10 -5.47 33.60 21.07
C GLY A 10 -5.31 32.18 21.64
N GLY A 11 -4.47 32.06 22.67
CA GLY A 11 -4.69 31.10 23.75
C GLY A 11 -3.83 29.82 23.73
N LEU A 12 -2.68 29.90 24.41
CA LEU A 12 -1.97 28.76 25.01
C LEU A 12 -2.87 28.06 26.04
N ALA A 13 -2.92 26.72 25.99
CA ALA A 13 -3.23 25.91 27.16
C ALA A 13 -2.20 24.77 27.24
N ALA A 14 -1.29 24.93 28.20
CA ALA A 14 -0.35 23.90 28.63
C ALA A 14 -1.11 22.90 29.51
N GLY A 15 -1.22 21.64 29.05
CA GLY A 15 -1.69 20.50 29.84
C GLY A 15 -0.55 19.53 30.09
N ALA A 16 0.03 19.59 31.26
CA ALA A 16 0.99 18.58 31.73
C ALA A 16 0.22 17.33 32.16
N PHE A 17 0.45 16.20 31.49
CA PHE A 17 0.06 14.89 31.98
C PHE A 17 1.32 14.10 32.32
N ALA A 18 1.59 14.05 33.61
CA ALA A 18 2.47 13.05 34.20
C ALA A 18 1.65 11.76 34.39
N GLY A 19 2.07 10.69 33.74
CA GLY A 19 1.43 9.37 33.85
C GLY A 19 2.51 8.29 33.91
N ALA A 20 2.53 7.61 35.04
CA ALA A 20 3.51 6.68 35.58
C ALA A 20 3.86 5.50 34.67
N LEU A 21 5.16 5.11 34.73
CA LEU A 21 5.69 3.82 34.28
C LEU A 21 5.06 2.68 35.09
N ALA A 22 4.53 1.68 34.40
CA ALA A 22 4.37 0.35 34.93
C ALA A 22 5.18 -0.61 34.06
N LEU A 23 6.35 -0.98 34.57
CA LEU A 23 7.14 -2.11 34.09
C LEU A 23 6.47 -3.39 34.56
N THR A 24 5.86 -4.16 33.68
CA THR A 24 5.57 -5.56 33.93
C THR A 24 6.36 -6.41 32.95
N SER A 25 7.49 -6.85 33.48
CA SER A 25 8.28 -7.97 33.03
C SER A 25 7.46 -9.25 33.19
N CYS A 26 7.24 -10.00 32.12
CA CYS A 26 6.97 -11.42 32.17
C CYS A 26 7.77 -12.09 31.06
N ALA A 27 8.96 -12.51 31.46
CA ALA A 27 9.66 -13.57 30.76
C ALA A 27 9.01 -14.88 31.18
N ASP A 28 8.57 -15.67 30.23
CA ASP A 28 8.60 -17.12 30.32
C ASP A 28 8.57 -17.68 28.90
N PHE A 29 9.74 -17.92 28.37
CA PHE A 29 9.93 -18.65 27.14
C PHE A 29 10.23 -20.10 27.52
N SER A 30 9.20 -20.87 27.82
CA SER A 30 9.31 -22.31 28.00
C SER A 30 9.69 -22.96 26.69
N ARG A 31 10.90 -23.52 26.68
CA ARG A 31 11.40 -24.48 25.70
C ARG A 31 10.40 -25.63 25.55
N GLY A 32 9.70 -25.64 24.42
CA GLY A 32 9.00 -26.83 23.95
C GLY A 32 9.96 -27.71 23.16
N GLU A 33 10.12 -28.94 23.62
CA GLU A 33 10.88 -30.00 22.96
C GLU A 33 10.33 -30.31 21.57
N PRO A 34 11.16 -30.79 20.64
CA PRO A 34 10.69 -31.25 19.31
C PRO A 34 10.00 -32.62 19.43
N SER A 35 8.71 -32.63 19.18
CA SER A 35 7.99 -33.89 18.93
C SER A 35 8.14 -34.29 17.46
N PRO A 36 8.40 -35.57 17.20
CA PRO A 36 8.53 -36.08 15.85
C PRO A 36 7.19 -36.43 15.22
N ALA A 37 7.08 -36.05 13.96
CA ALA A 37 6.45 -36.72 12.84
C ALA A 37 4.96 -37.03 12.82
N THR A 38 4.46 -36.81 11.62
CA THR A 38 3.32 -37.38 10.90
C THR A 38 1.97 -36.71 11.20
N ASP A 39 1.49 -35.90 10.28
CA ASP A 39 0.35 -36.37 9.48
C ASP A 39 0.19 -35.54 8.18
N ALA A 40 -0.08 -36.26 7.10
CA ALA A 40 -0.43 -35.73 5.80
C ALA A 40 -1.89 -35.26 5.84
N GLY A 41 -2.08 -33.98 5.60
CA GLY A 41 -3.40 -33.38 5.51
C GLY A 41 -3.28 -31.98 4.93
N GLY A 42 -3.05 -31.88 3.63
CA GLY A 42 -2.98 -30.60 2.93
C GLY A 42 -4.29 -29.82 3.04
N ARG A 43 -4.27 -28.75 3.81
CA ARG A 43 -5.25 -27.68 3.73
C ARG A 43 -4.55 -26.54 3.02
N PRO A 44 -5.08 -26.00 1.91
CA PRO A 44 -4.55 -24.80 1.34
C PRO A 44 -5.05 -23.64 2.22
N ASP A 45 -4.33 -23.38 3.31
CA ASP A 45 -4.46 -22.11 3.98
C ASP A 45 -3.89 -21.05 3.03
N GLY A 46 -4.76 -20.13 2.62
CA GLY A 46 -4.36 -18.89 1.95
C GLY A 46 -3.52 -18.06 2.90
N GLY A 47 -2.31 -18.50 3.17
CA GLY A 47 -1.29 -17.72 3.85
C GLY A 47 -0.69 -16.73 2.87
N ASP A 48 -0.59 -15.49 3.28
CA ASP A 48 0.25 -14.48 2.68
C ASP A 48 1.66 -15.06 2.48
N ALA A 49 1.88 -15.71 1.35
CA ALA A 49 3.20 -16.12 0.95
C ALA A 49 3.95 -14.84 0.58
N ALA A 50 4.69 -14.31 1.53
CA ALA A 50 5.81 -13.43 1.19
C ALA A 50 6.60 -14.17 0.12
N ALA A 51 6.72 -13.58 -1.07
CA ALA A 51 7.50 -14.17 -2.14
C ALA A 51 8.89 -14.52 -1.58
N PRO A 52 9.43 -15.71 -1.87
CA PRO A 52 10.76 -16.08 -1.41
C PRO A 52 11.73 -14.99 -1.87
N ASP A 53 12.60 -14.55 -0.95
CA ASP A 53 13.57 -13.48 -1.17
C ASP A 53 14.30 -13.72 -2.51
N GLY A 54 13.98 -12.88 -3.51
CA GLY A 54 14.55 -12.96 -4.85
C GLY A 54 13.63 -13.43 -5.97
N ALA A 55 12.37 -13.81 -5.72
CA ALA A 55 11.43 -14.10 -6.78
C ALA A 55 11.00 -12.80 -7.49
N ALA A 56 10.98 -12.82 -8.82
CA ALA A 56 10.49 -11.68 -9.59
C ALA A 56 8.99 -11.46 -9.32
N LEU A 57 8.64 -10.24 -8.96
CA LEU A 57 7.24 -9.85 -8.76
C LEU A 57 6.55 -9.71 -10.12
N SER A 58 5.31 -10.19 -10.20
CA SER A 58 4.47 -10.04 -11.39
C SER A 58 3.29 -9.11 -11.11
N PHE A 59 2.84 -8.43 -12.16
CA PHE A 59 1.65 -7.60 -12.05
C PHE A 59 0.43 -8.39 -11.62
N ALA A 60 0.16 -9.50 -12.33
CA ALA A 60 -1.07 -10.24 -12.14
C ALA A 60 -1.22 -10.88 -10.75
N VAL A 61 -0.11 -11.34 -10.15
CA VAL A 61 -0.14 -12.08 -8.89
C VAL A 61 0.15 -11.17 -7.68
N ASP A 62 1.09 -10.22 -7.83
CA ASP A 62 1.62 -9.48 -6.69
C ASP A 62 1.07 -8.06 -6.57
N VAL A 63 0.84 -7.39 -7.71
CA VAL A 63 0.47 -5.97 -7.74
C VAL A 63 -1.02 -5.77 -7.97
N TYR A 64 -1.60 -6.48 -8.92
CA TYR A 64 -3.01 -6.33 -9.29
C TYR A 64 -3.98 -6.55 -8.13
N PRO A 65 -3.79 -7.56 -7.25
CA PRO A 65 -4.63 -7.74 -6.07
C PRO A 65 -4.58 -6.58 -5.06
N LEU A 66 -3.53 -5.78 -5.09
CA LEU A 66 -3.43 -4.56 -4.27
C LEU A 66 -4.17 -3.38 -4.93
N LEU A 67 -4.07 -3.25 -6.26
CA LEU A 67 -4.63 -2.11 -6.98
C LEU A 67 -6.15 -2.19 -7.13
N VAL A 68 -6.70 -3.34 -7.53
CA VAL A 68 -8.14 -3.47 -7.85
C VAL A 68 -9.05 -3.08 -6.70
N PRO A 69 -8.90 -3.64 -5.48
CA PRO A 69 -9.81 -3.31 -4.38
C PRO A 69 -9.79 -1.83 -3.99
N SER A 70 -8.65 -1.17 -4.25
CA SER A 70 -8.40 0.19 -3.81
C SER A 70 -8.67 1.26 -4.88
N CYS A 71 -8.65 0.88 -6.16
CA CYS A 71 -8.71 1.83 -7.28
C CYS A 71 -9.96 1.68 -8.14
N GLN A 72 -10.42 0.45 -8.38
CA GLN A 72 -11.48 0.16 -9.35
C GLN A 72 -12.82 0.83 -8.99
N SER A 73 -13.11 1.03 -7.71
CA SER A 73 -14.35 1.67 -7.26
C SER A 73 -14.53 3.09 -7.81
N CYS A 74 -13.44 3.78 -8.11
CA CYS A 74 -13.46 5.10 -8.73
C CYS A 74 -12.97 5.06 -10.18
N HIS A 75 -12.01 4.19 -10.50
CA HIS A 75 -11.38 4.08 -11.80
C HIS A 75 -11.95 2.95 -12.65
N ALA A 76 -13.27 2.87 -12.76
CA ALA A 76 -13.96 2.03 -13.73
C ALA A 76 -14.83 2.89 -14.64
N THR A 77 -15.23 2.34 -15.78
CA THR A 77 -16.10 3.04 -16.72
C THR A 77 -17.43 3.41 -16.06
N GLY A 78 -17.77 4.71 -16.09
CA GLY A 78 -18.98 5.22 -15.47
C GLY A 78 -18.88 5.60 -14.00
N GLU A 79 -17.73 5.37 -13.38
CA GLU A 79 -17.44 5.79 -12.00
C GLU A 79 -16.81 7.20 -11.97
N GLU A 80 -16.55 7.72 -10.76
CA GLU A 80 -16.13 9.11 -10.54
C GLU A 80 -14.87 9.52 -11.32
N ALA A 81 -13.92 8.61 -11.49
CA ALA A 81 -12.71 8.81 -12.27
C ALA A 81 -12.72 8.06 -13.62
N GLY A 82 -13.93 7.70 -14.11
CA GLY A 82 -14.11 6.94 -15.34
C GLY A 82 -13.67 7.66 -16.62
N ASP A 83 -13.50 8.98 -16.57
CA ASP A 83 -13.00 9.79 -17.69
C ASP A 83 -11.46 9.96 -17.63
N THR A 84 -10.79 9.33 -16.69
CA THR A 84 -9.32 9.38 -16.57
C THR A 84 -8.65 8.34 -17.45
N GLN A 85 -7.33 8.48 -17.63
CA GLN A 85 -6.54 7.52 -18.42
C GLN A 85 -6.33 6.17 -17.69
N LEU A 86 -6.41 6.15 -16.36
CA LEU A 86 -6.29 4.93 -15.57
C LEU A 86 -7.68 4.34 -15.36
N LEU A 87 -7.96 3.24 -16.03
CA LEU A 87 -9.20 2.50 -15.87
C LEU A 87 -8.90 1.04 -15.56
N PHE A 88 -9.74 0.46 -14.71
CA PHE A 88 -9.70 -0.96 -14.36
C PHE A 88 -10.94 -1.66 -14.91
N THR A 89 -10.71 -2.75 -15.65
CA THR A 89 -11.75 -3.61 -16.21
C THR A 89 -12.10 -4.78 -15.28
N GLY A 90 -11.25 -5.05 -14.30
CA GLY A 90 -11.32 -6.23 -13.44
C GLY A 90 -10.53 -7.42 -14.01
N SER A 91 -9.75 -7.20 -15.06
CA SER A 91 -8.93 -8.22 -15.73
C SER A 91 -7.46 -7.80 -15.74
N ALA A 92 -6.61 -8.52 -15.02
CA ALA A 92 -5.20 -8.16 -14.92
C ALA A 92 -4.49 -8.08 -16.28
N PRO A 93 -4.69 -9.00 -17.24
CA PRO A 93 -4.09 -8.89 -18.58
C PRO A 93 -4.55 -7.66 -19.36
N ASP A 94 -5.82 -7.26 -19.20
CA ASP A 94 -6.39 -6.11 -19.92
C ASP A 94 -5.97 -4.79 -19.29
N ASP A 95 -5.78 -4.76 -17.98
CA ASP A 95 -5.44 -3.56 -17.22
C ASP A 95 -3.93 -3.28 -17.19
N TYR A 96 -3.09 -4.32 -17.34
CA TYR A 96 -1.64 -4.19 -17.31
C TYR A 96 -1.09 -3.15 -18.31
N PRO A 97 -1.48 -3.16 -19.62
CA PRO A 97 -0.99 -2.17 -20.58
C PRO A 97 -1.32 -0.73 -20.17
N THR A 98 -2.43 -0.53 -19.51
CA THR A 98 -2.84 0.79 -19.00
C THR A 98 -1.99 1.19 -17.79
N VAL A 99 -1.85 0.32 -16.81
CA VAL A 99 -1.13 0.60 -15.56
C VAL A 99 0.34 0.92 -15.82
N VAL A 100 1.02 0.21 -16.73
CA VAL A 100 2.44 0.46 -17.01
C VAL A 100 2.70 1.82 -17.65
N THR A 101 1.70 2.49 -18.24
CA THR A 101 1.87 3.87 -18.74
C THR A 101 2.10 4.89 -17.61
N PHE A 102 1.80 4.53 -16.36
CA PHE A 102 2.00 5.35 -15.17
C PHE A 102 3.27 4.98 -14.41
N VAL A 103 4.07 4.08 -14.96
CA VAL A 103 5.28 3.52 -14.36
C VAL A 103 6.53 4.04 -15.08
N ASP A 104 7.55 4.37 -14.32
CA ASP A 104 8.86 4.74 -14.83
C ASP A 104 9.91 3.79 -14.24
N THR A 105 10.34 2.80 -15.03
CA THR A 105 11.34 1.83 -14.60
C THR A 105 12.76 2.41 -14.57
N SER A 106 12.98 3.58 -15.17
CA SER A 106 14.26 4.30 -15.12
C SER A 106 14.39 5.15 -13.84
N ALA A 107 13.26 5.58 -13.28
CA ALA A 107 13.16 6.33 -12.04
C ALA A 107 11.99 5.80 -11.19
N PRO A 108 12.08 4.56 -10.65
CA PRO A 108 10.94 3.86 -10.04
C PRO A 108 10.19 4.65 -8.99
N ALA A 109 10.89 5.26 -8.04
CA ALA A 109 10.30 6.08 -6.99
C ALA A 109 9.60 7.35 -7.50
N GLY A 110 9.94 7.79 -8.71
CA GLY A 110 9.31 8.92 -9.43
C GLY A 110 8.07 8.55 -10.24
N SER A 111 7.71 7.27 -10.28
CA SER A 111 6.56 6.78 -11.03
C SER A 111 5.27 7.51 -10.63
N ARG A 112 4.50 7.92 -11.64
CA ARG A 112 3.21 8.59 -11.43
C ARG A 112 2.24 7.73 -10.63
N LEU A 113 2.28 6.41 -10.83
CA LEU A 113 1.49 5.45 -10.04
C LEU A 113 1.77 5.62 -8.55
N LEU A 114 3.03 5.56 -8.13
CA LEU A 114 3.43 5.69 -6.71
C LEU A 114 3.09 7.06 -6.13
N SER A 115 3.26 8.12 -6.93
CA SER A 115 2.87 9.48 -6.55
C SER A 115 1.37 9.55 -6.22
N LYS A 116 0.51 8.92 -7.03
CA LYS A 116 -0.94 8.89 -6.79
C LYS A 116 -1.32 7.99 -5.62
N LEU A 117 -0.67 6.85 -5.47
CA LEU A 117 -0.90 5.95 -4.33
C LEU A 117 -0.60 6.64 -3.00
N SER A 118 0.44 7.47 -2.93
CA SER A 118 0.78 8.25 -1.73
C SER A 118 -0.08 9.51 -1.54
N GLY A 119 -1.04 9.77 -2.42
CA GLY A 119 -1.97 10.90 -2.32
C GLY A 119 -1.50 12.19 -2.97
N ASN A 120 -0.32 12.20 -3.60
CA ASN A 120 0.23 13.40 -4.21
C ASN A 120 -0.56 13.79 -5.47
N GLY A 121 -1.35 14.86 -5.36
CA GLY A 121 -2.24 15.34 -6.41
C GLY A 121 -3.30 14.32 -6.83
N HIS A 122 -3.71 13.43 -5.92
CA HIS A 122 -4.77 12.44 -6.12
C HIS A 122 -6.03 12.87 -5.35
N GLN A 123 -7.14 13.12 -6.06
CA GLN A 123 -8.39 13.59 -5.45
C GLN A 123 -8.99 12.57 -4.50
N GLY A 124 -8.80 11.27 -4.75
CA GLY A 124 -9.17 10.17 -3.86
C GLY A 124 -8.33 10.06 -2.58
N GLY A 125 -7.35 10.96 -2.40
CA GLY A 125 -6.44 10.92 -1.25
C GLY A 125 -5.35 9.85 -1.36
N ALA A 126 -4.72 9.54 -0.23
CA ALA A 126 -3.72 8.49 -0.16
C ALA A 126 -4.38 7.11 -0.07
N VAL A 127 -3.97 6.20 -0.93
CA VAL A 127 -4.38 4.79 -0.92
C VAL A 127 -3.42 3.99 -0.05
N TYR A 128 -2.12 4.14 -0.30
CA TYR A 128 -1.04 3.52 0.46
C TYR A 128 -0.04 4.58 0.88
N ALA A 129 0.24 4.68 2.16
CA ALA A 129 1.26 5.59 2.66
C ALA A 129 2.64 5.22 2.08
N ALA A 130 3.44 6.23 1.75
CA ALA A 130 4.82 6.00 1.35
C ALA A 130 5.55 5.20 2.45
N GLY A 131 6.14 4.06 2.08
CA GLY A 131 6.80 3.15 3.02
C GLY A 131 5.90 2.05 3.61
N SER A 132 4.59 2.01 3.32
CA SER A 132 3.75 0.86 3.68
C SER A 132 4.21 -0.40 2.93
N PRO A 133 3.92 -1.60 3.44
CA PRO A 133 4.27 -2.86 2.77
C PRO A 133 3.74 -2.95 1.34
N GLU A 134 2.51 -2.51 1.10
CA GLU A 134 1.87 -2.50 -0.22
C GLU A 134 2.58 -1.53 -1.17
N TYR A 135 2.88 -0.32 -0.70
CA TYR A 135 3.63 0.67 -1.46
C TYR A 135 5.02 0.13 -1.84
N GLN A 136 5.73 -0.48 -0.89
CA GLN A 136 7.06 -1.05 -1.11
C GLN A 136 7.01 -2.24 -2.09
N LYS A 137 5.97 -3.09 -2.01
CA LYS A 137 5.81 -4.19 -2.97
C LYS A 137 5.64 -3.65 -4.40
N ILE A 138 4.83 -2.61 -4.58
CA ILE A 138 4.63 -1.99 -5.89
C ILE A 138 5.92 -1.30 -6.37
N LEU A 139 6.65 -0.61 -5.49
CA LEU A 139 7.95 -0.03 -5.83
C LEU A 139 8.95 -1.11 -6.27
N ASN A 140 9.07 -2.20 -5.52
CA ASN A 140 9.98 -3.31 -5.86
C ASN A 140 9.60 -3.97 -7.20
N TRP A 141 8.31 -4.11 -7.50
CA TRP A 141 7.86 -4.58 -8.80
C TRP A 141 8.33 -3.66 -9.94
N ILE A 142 8.24 -2.34 -9.75
CA ILE A 142 8.71 -1.37 -10.73
C ILE A 142 10.23 -1.45 -10.91
N GLU A 143 10.99 -1.57 -9.81
CA GLU A 143 12.44 -1.73 -9.81
C GLU A 143 12.90 -2.99 -10.53
N GLN A 144 12.09 -4.05 -10.50
CA GLN A 144 12.32 -5.30 -11.23
C GLN A 144 11.90 -5.26 -12.69
N GLY A 145 11.47 -4.10 -13.20
CA GLY A 145 11.10 -3.91 -14.61
C GLY A 145 9.61 -4.00 -14.89
N ALA A 146 8.75 -3.95 -13.85
CA ALA A 146 7.31 -3.93 -13.97
C ALA A 146 6.73 -5.10 -14.81
N LEU A 147 7.14 -6.32 -14.53
CA LEU A 147 6.75 -7.52 -15.28
C LEU A 147 5.23 -7.80 -15.21
N PRO A 148 4.61 -8.36 -16.28
CA PRO A 148 3.17 -8.69 -16.33
C PRO A 148 2.74 -9.77 -15.37
#